data_dc8a8198edfb064e4d6912c058770f4b
#
_entry.id   dc8a8198edfb064e4d6912c058770f4b
#
_cell.length_a   1.000
_cell.length_b   1.000
_cell.length_c   1.000
_cell.angle_alpha   90.00
_cell.angle_beta   90.00
_cell.angle_gamma   90.00
#
_symmetry.space_group_name_H-M   'P 1'
#
loop_
_entity.id
_entity.type
_entity.pdbx_description
1 polymer ?
#
loop_
_entity_poly.entity_id
_entity_poly.type
_entity_poly.pdbx_seq_one_letter_code
_entity_poly.pdbx_strand_id
1 'polypeptide(L)'
;AGQRPGIVEDMINFTDEVSVVGARSHKGEQRCFPLTLNVHTQGILSYSLAGAEHFSKELEALAKEHHKKLTDALDYVGVMGVELFVTPGALIVNEIAPRVHNSGHWTQNGCAIDQFEQHIRAVAGWPLIRTSAQSGGTETRVKATI
;
A
#
# COMPACT_ATOMS: atom_id res chain seq x y z
N ALA A 1 15.79 -29.47 17.45
CA ALA A 1 15.23 -28.36 16.74
C ALA A 1 15.57 -27.10 17.53
N GLY A 2 16.40 -26.20 16.95
CA GLY A 2 16.80 -24.97 17.62
C GLY A 2 15.60 -24.04 17.76
N GLN A 3 15.40 -23.47 18.95
CA GLN A 3 14.42 -22.44 19.20
C GLN A 3 14.82 -21.20 18.37
N ARG A 4 14.00 -20.81 17.41
CA ARG A 4 14.17 -19.54 16.71
C ARG A 4 13.56 -18.43 17.56
N PRO A 5 14.20 -17.26 17.67
CA PRO A 5 13.56 -16.11 18.28
C PRO A 5 12.29 -15.75 17.52
N GLY A 6 11.23 -15.43 18.23
CA GLY A 6 9.95 -15.01 17.68
C GLY A 6 9.44 -13.78 18.41
N ILE A 7 8.55 -13.03 17.77
CA ILE A 7 7.81 -11.93 18.36
C ILE A 7 6.38 -12.43 18.63
N VAL A 8 5.85 -12.09 19.78
CA VAL A 8 4.46 -12.34 20.15
C VAL A 8 3.80 -10.99 20.32
N GLU A 9 2.71 -10.78 19.61
CA GLU A 9 1.93 -9.55 19.64
C GLU A 9 0.48 -9.85 20.03
N ASP A 10 -0.22 -8.87 20.52
CA ASP A 10 -1.65 -9.00 20.83
C ASP A 10 -2.48 -9.16 19.54
N MET A 11 -3.53 -9.98 19.63
CA MET A 11 -4.47 -10.16 18.53
C MET A 11 -5.30 -8.88 18.34
N ILE A 12 -5.21 -8.26 17.18
CA ILE A 12 -6.00 -7.08 16.85
C ILE A 12 -7.33 -7.49 16.23
N ASN A 13 -8.43 -7.02 16.80
CA ASN A 13 -9.75 -7.16 16.20
C ASN A 13 -9.96 -6.04 15.17
N PHE A 14 -9.88 -6.37 13.91
CA PHE A 14 -10.06 -5.46 12.79
C PHE A 14 -11.29 -5.84 11.94
N THR A 15 -11.83 -4.88 11.21
CA THR A 15 -12.92 -5.10 10.26
C THR A 15 -12.39 -5.37 8.86
N ASP A 16 -11.32 -4.69 8.47
CA ASP A 16 -10.76 -4.77 7.12
C ASP A 16 -9.22 -4.68 7.18
N GLU A 17 -8.57 -5.28 6.20
CA GLU A 17 -7.16 -5.09 5.92
C GLU A 17 -7.00 -4.23 4.68
N VAL A 18 -6.26 -3.14 4.80
CA VAL A 18 -6.01 -2.23 3.69
C VAL A 18 -4.53 -2.01 3.48
N SER A 19 -4.16 -1.58 2.29
CA SER A 19 -2.78 -1.18 2.02
C SER A 19 -2.72 0.13 1.26
N VAL A 20 -1.73 0.93 1.61
CA VAL A 20 -1.29 2.08 0.84
C VAL A 20 0.08 1.79 0.26
N VAL A 21 0.19 1.89 -1.06
CA VAL A 21 1.46 1.79 -1.80
C VAL A 21 1.76 3.16 -2.36
N GLY A 22 2.96 3.66 -2.12
CA GLY A 22 3.35 4.99 -2.57
C GLY A 22 4.85 5.13 -2.75
N ALA A 23 5.27 6.12 -3.51
CA ALA A 23 6.66 6.46 -3.73
C ALA A 23 7.01 7.81 -3.08
N ARG A 24 8.22 7.91 -2.55
CA ARG A 24 8.84 9.15 -2.11
C ARG A 24 10.14 9.38 -2.91
N SER A 25 10.31 10.58 -3.42
CA SER A 25 11.51 11.00 -4.14
C SER A 25 12.61 11.51 -3.19
N HIS A 26 13.82 11.69 -3.71
CA HIS A 26 14.93 12.35 -2.99
C HIS A 26 14.60 13.77 -2.46
N LYS A 27 13.63 14.44 -3.09
CA LYS A 27 13.18 15.77 -2.69
C LYS A 27 12.05 15.76 -1.67
N GLY A 28 11.63 14.57 -1.21
CA GLY A 28 10.50 14.41 -0.30
C GLY A 28 9.12 14.50 -0.97
N GLU A 29 9.05 14.62 -2.31
CA GLU A 29 7.77 14.54 -3.02
C GLU A 29 7.19 13.13 -2.87
N GLN A 30 5.88 13.04 -2.62
CA GLN A 30 5.19 11.77 -2.46
C GLN A 30 4.04 11.61 -3.44
N ARG A 31 3.87 10.38 -3.92
CA ARG A 31 2.72 9.95 -4.74
C ARG A 31 2.27 8.58 -4.27
N CYS A 32 1.08 8.52 -3.68
CA CYS A 32 0.46 7.25 -3.28
C CYS A 32 -0.57 6.81 -4.31
N PHE A 33 -0.61 5.53 -4.60
CA PHE A 33 -1.69 4.89 -5.34
C PHE A 33 -2.99 4.93 -4.52
N PRO A 34 -4.15 4.74 -5.13
CA PRO A 34 -5.41 4.57 -4.41
C PRO A 34 -5.32 3.51 -3.33
N LEU A 35 -6.01 3.74 -2.22
CA LEU A 35 -6.10 2.77 -1.12
C LEU A 35 -6.69 1.46 -1.62
N THR A 36 -6.18 0.35 -1.13
CA THR A 36 -6.51 -0.99 -1.60
C THR A 36 -7.04 -1.83 -0.44
N LEU A 37 -8.22 -2.45 -0.61
CA LEU A 37 -8.74 -3.49 0.28
C LEU A 37 -8.03 -4.80 -0.04
N ASN A 38 -7.52 -5.48 0.96
CA ASN A 38 -6.86 -6.78 0.83
C ASN A 38 -7.71 -7.86 1.48
N VAL A 39 -7.97 -8.91 0.74
CA VAL A 39 -8.68 -10.09 1.27
C VAL A 39 -7.72 -11.26 1.33
N HIS A 40 -7.47 -11.75 2.54
CA HIS A 40 -6.63 -12.89 2.79
C HIS A 40 -7.46 -14.16 3.01
N THR A 41 -6.97 -15.27 2.52
CA THR A 41 -7.53 -16.61 2.77
C THR A 41 -6.42 -17.50 3.31
N GLN A 42 -6.59 -18.02 4.51
CA GLN A 42 -5.58 -18.83 5.19
C GLN A 42 -4.20 -18.15 5.31
N GLY A 43 -4.20 -16.83 5.56
CA GLY A 43 -2.98 -16.03 5.70
C GLY A 43 -2.29 -15.67 4.37
N ILE A 44 -2.91 -15.97 3.23
CA ILE A 44 -2.38 -15.63 1.89
C ILE A 44 -3.27 -14.60 1.24
N LEU A 45 -2.69 -13.56 0.65
CA LEU A 45 -3.43 -12.55 -0.10
C LEU A 45 -4.13 -13.19 -1.30
N SER A 46 -5.47 -13.24 -1.25
CA SER A 46 -6.29 -13.84 -2.30
C SER A 46 -6.61 -12.87 -3.43
N TYR A 47 -6.99 -11.64 -3.07
CA TYR A 47 -7.23 -10.57 -4.03
C TYR A 47 -7.16 -9.20 -3.35
N SER A 48 -6.94 -8.18 -4.17
CA SER A 48 -6.94 -6.78 -3.77
C SER A 48 -7.96 -6.01 -4.60
N LEU A 49 -8.72 -5.13 -3.95
CA LEU A 49 -9.69 -4.24 -4.60
C LEU A 49 -9.22 -2.80 -4.42
N ALA A 50 -8.91 -2.13 -5.52
CA ALA A 50 -8.51 -0.74 -5.51
C ALA A 50 -9.66 0.16 -5.99
N GLY A 51 -9.85 1.30 -5.33
CA GLY A 51 -10.83 2.30 -5.77
C GLY A 51 -11.54 3.01 -4.63
N ALA A 52 -11.96 4.23 -4.94
CA ALA A 52 -12.55 5.15 -3.96
C ALA A 52 -13.97 4.74 -3.48
N GLU A 53 -14.61 3.78 -4.12
CA GLU A 53 -15.98 3.37 -3.79
C GLU A 53 -16.07 2.55 -2.51
N HIS A 54 -14.95 1.95 -2.10
CA HIS A 54 -14.90 1.07 -0.91
C HIS A 54 -14.51 1.81 0.36
N PHE A 55 -13.96 3.03 0.27
CA PHE A 55 -13.41 3.75 1.41
C PHE A 55 -13.86 5.20 1.46
N SER A 56 -14.01 5.73 2.68
CA SER A 56 -14.18 7.15 2.87
C SER A 56 -12.89 7.89 2.47
N LYS A 57 -13.04 9.13 2.03
CA LYS A 57 -11.89 10.01 1.71
C LYS A 57 -11.01 10.25 2.93
N GLU A 58 -11.62 10.26 4.10
CA GLU A 58 -10.94 10.45 5.38
C GLU A 58 -10.03 9.26 5.70
N LEU A 59 -10.51 8.03 5.47
CA LEU A 59 -9.71 6.81 5.67
C LEU A 59 -8.53 6.77 4.71
N GLU A 60 -8.76 7.09 3.44
CA GLU A 60 -7.69 7.14 2.45
C GLU A 60 -6.65 8.23 2.79
N ALA A 61 -7.10 9.42 3.23
CA ALA A 61 -6.21 10.49 3.65
C ALA A 61 -5.35 10.08 4.84
N LEU A 62 -5.96 9.42 5.84
CA LEU A 62 -5.26 8.94 7.03
C LEU A 62 -4.22 7.87 6.68
N ALA A 63 -4.55 6.92 5.79
CA ALA A 63 -3.60 5.92 5.33
C ALA A 63 -2.39 6.55 4.61
N LYS A 64 -2.63 7.54 3.75
CA LYS A 64 -1.57 8.31 3.07
C LYS A 64 -0.72 9.11 4.06
N GLU A 65 -1.33 9.64 5.12
CA GLU A 65 -0.60 10.32 6.19
C GLU A 65 0.33 9.36 6.94
N HIS A 66 -0.13 8.13 7.25
CA HIS A 66 0.73 7.11 7.86
C HIS A 66 1.91 6.76 6.96
N HIS A 67 1.65 6.53 5.67
CA HIS A 67 2.71 6.28 4.69
C HIS A 67 3.72 7.43 4.65
N LYS A 68 3.22 8.68 4.65
CA LYS A 68 4.08 9.87 4.65
C LYS A 68 4.97 9.93 5.89
N LYS A 69 4.39 9.76 7.08
CA LYS A 69 5.14 9.78 8.34
C LYS A 69 6.24 8.72 8.37
N LEU A 70 5.94 7.51 7.91
CA LEU A 70 6.91 6.41 7.85
C LEU A 70 8.04 6.70 6.87
N THR A 71 7.73 7.10 5.65
CA THR A 71 8.73 7.37 4.63
C THR A 71 9.60 8.58 4.96
N ASP A 72 9.04 9.60 5.62
CA ASP A 72 9.81 10.77 6.08
C ASP A 72 10.71 10.41 7.27
N ALA A 73 10.20 9.65 8.25
CA ALA A 73 10.99 9.25 9.43
C ALA A 73 12.18 8.36 9.06
N LEU A 74 12.05 7.57 7.98
CA LEU A 74 13.11 6.69 7.48
C LEU A 74 13.98 7.35 6.40
N ASP A 75 13.70 8.59 6.03
CA ASP A 75 14.28 9.26 4.84
C ASP A 75 14.31 8.35 3.60
N TYR A 76 13.23 7.56 3.46
CA TYR A 76 13.14 6.53 2.45
C TYR A 76 12.94 7.12 1.06
N VAL A 77 13.64 6.55 0.07
CA VAL A 77 13.50 6.89 -1.35
C VAL A 77 13.11 5.64 -2.12
N GLY A 78 12.01 5.71 -2.84
CA GLY A 78 11.46 4.58 -3.59
C GLY A 78 10.00 4.31 -3.26
N VAL A 79 9.48 3.18 -3.69
CA VAL A 79 8.14 2.70 -3.35
C VAL A 79 8.18 1.95 -2.02
N MET A 80 7.23 2.25 -1.16
CA MET A 80 6.95 1.53 0.07
C MET A 80 5.49 1.08 0.08
N GLY A 81 5.25 -0.17 0.48
CA GLY A 81 3.93 -0.67 0.83
C GLY A 81 3.75 -0.62 2.34
N VAL A 82 2.59 -0.18 2.79
CA VAL A 82 2.19 -0.21 4.20
C VAL A 82 0.85 -0.90 4.31
N GLU A 83 0.81 -2.01 5.03
CA GLU A 83 -0.44 -2.70 5.36
C GLU A 83 -0.98 -2.19 6.71
N LEU A 84 -2.28 -2.04 6.77
CA LEU A 84 -2.98 -1.41 7.88
C LEU A 84 -4.24 -2.21 8.23
N PHE A 85 -4.49 -2.38 9.51
CA PHE A 85 -5.76 -2.88 10.03
C PHE A 85 -6.72 -1.70 10.26
N VAL A 86 -7.93 -1.82 9.73
CA VAL A 86 -9.02 -0.90 10.02
C VAL A 86 -9.75 -1.39 11.25
N THR A 87 -9.82 -0.56 12.29
CA THR A 87 -10.54 -0.84 13.52
C THR A 87 -11.59 0.23 13.78
N PRO A 88 -12.58 0.00 14.67
CA PRO A 88 -13.51 1.03 15.07
C PRO A 88 -12.82 2.22 15.78
N GLY A 89 -12.26 3.15 15.06
CA GLY A 89 -11.64 4.38 15.58
C GLY A 89 -10.15 4.54 15.32
N ALA A 90 -9.47 3.58 14.69
CA ALA A 90 -8.05 3.71 14.35
C ALA A 90 -7.66 2.93 13.10
N LEU A 91 -6.60 3.42 12.45
CA LEU A 91 -5.79 2.65 11.51
C LEU A 91 -4.50 2.20 12.23
N ILE A 92 -4.24 0.91 12.25
CA ILE A 92 -3.08 0.33 12.92
C ILE A 92 -2.14 -0.25 11.86
N VAL A 93 -0.86 0.12 11.92
CA VAL A 93 0.15 -0.43 11.00
C VAL A 93 0.38 -1.90 11.34
N ASN A 94 0.22 -2.77 10.34
CA ASN A 94 0.48 -4.19 10.41
C ASN A 94 1.87 -4.53 9.86
N GLU A 95 2.14 -4.16 8.60
CA GLU A 95 3.40 -4.47 7.94
C GLU A 95 3.92 -3.24 7.18
N ILE A 96 5.25 -3.10 7.18
CA ILE A 96 5.97 -2.11 6.37
C ILE A 96 6.88 -2.87 5.41
N ALA A 97 6.66 -2.68 4.12
CA ALA A 97 7.48 -3.25 3.07
C ALA A 97 8.24 -2.12 2.32
N PRO A 98 9.53 -1.87 2.62
CA PRO A 98 10.33 -0.85 1.94
C PRO A 98 10.76 -1.33 0.54
N ARG A 99 9.80 -1.64 -0.28
CA ARG A 99 9.91 -2.17 -1.64
C ARG A 99 8.56 -2.13 -2.33
N VAL A 100 8.52 -2.50 -3.62
CA VAL A 100 7.26 -2.84 -4.30
C VAL A 100 6.52 -3.96 -3.55
N HIS A 101 5.19 -3.94 -3.57
CA HIS A 101 4.38 -4.81 -2.74
C HIS A 101 3.31 -5.55 -3.55
N ASN A 102 2.92 -6.76 -3.08
CA ASN A 102 1.93 -7.61 -3.75
C ASN A 102 0.59 -6.90 -3.93
N SER A 103 0.14 -6.17 -2.90
CA SER A 103 -1.10 -5.39 -2.97
C SER A 103 -1.07 -4.21 -3.94
N GLY A 104 0.10 -3.91 -4.52
CA GLY A 104 0.30 -2.89 -5.57
C GLY A 104 0.39 -3.46 -6.98
N HIS A 105 0.32 -4.78 -7.19
CA HIS A 105 0.45 -5.39 -8.53
C HIS A 105 -0.66 -4.96 -9.49
N TRP A 106 -1.84 -4.64 -8.99
CA TRP A 106 -2.95 -4.14 -9.79
C TRP A 106 -2.62 -2.86 -10.55
N THR A 107 -1.63 -2.08 -10.07
CA THR A 107 -1.23 -0.81 -10.69
C THR A 107 -0.74 -0.98 -12.11
N GLN A 108 -0.21 -2.18 -12.48
CA GLN A 108 0.27 -2.48 -13.83
C GLN A 108 -0.83 -2.35 -14.90
N ASN A 109 -2.08 -2.67 -14.53
CA ASN A 109 -3.21 -2.62 -15.45
C ASN A 109 -4.24 -1.55 -15.07
N GLY A 110 -4.17 -1.05 -13.84
CA GLY A 110 -5.17 -0.13 -13.28
C GLY A 110 -4.73 1.33 -13.22
N CYS A 111 -3.46 1.64 -13.47
CA CYS A 111 -2.92 3.00 -13.40
C CYS A 111 -2.16 3.39 -14.66
N ALA A 112 -1.98 4.71 -14.86
CA ALA A 112 -1.15 5.23 -15.94
C ALA A 112 0.35 4.95 -15.72
N ILE A 113 0.74 4.67 -14.48
CA ILE A 113 2.07 4.25 -14.07
C ILE A 113 1.92 3.16 -13.02
N ASP A 114 2.75 2.13 -13.08
CA ASP A 114 2.77 1.09 -12.07
C ASP A 114 3.79 1.37 -10.95
N GLN A 115 3.73 0.55 -9.91
CA GLN A 115 4.63 0.69 -8.77
C GLN A 115 6.09 0.43 -9.10
N PHE A 116 6.39 -0.39 -10.11
CA PHE A 116 7.77 -0.74 -10.48
C PHE A 116 8.43 0.44 -11.19
N GLU A 117 7.78 1.01 -12.20
CA GLU A 117 8.28 2.21 -12.87
C GLU A 117 8.37 3.38 -11.90
N GLN A 118 7.36 3.57 -11.03
CA GLN A 118 7.38 4.64 -10.05
C GLN A 118 8.55 4.47 -9.05
N HIS A 119 8.91 3.23 -8.69
CA HIS A 119 10.07 2.94 -7.86
C HIS A 119 11.38 3.37 -8.55
N ILE A 120 11.55 2.98 -9.81
CA ILE A 120 12.74 3.34 -10.59
C ILE A 120 12.85 4.86 -10.74
N ARG A 121 11.73 5.55 -11.02
CA ARG A 121 11.70 7.02 -11.10
C ARG A 121 12.16 7.67 -9.79
N ALA A 122 11.63 7.21 -8.66
CA ALA A 122 12.01 7.72 -7.35
C ALA A 122 13.51 7.57 -7.10
N VAL A 123 14.05 6.37 -7.30
CA VAL A 123 15.47 6.05 -7.05
C VAL A 123 16.41 6.75 -8.03
N ALA A 124 16.02 6.87 -9.31
CA ALA A 124 16.78 7.58 -10.33
C ALA A 124 16.70 9.11 -10.22
N GLY A 125 15.89 9.63 -9.30
CA GLY A 125 15.71 11.08 -9.14
C GLY A 125 14.86 11.71 -10.25
N TRP A 126 14.07 10.90 -10.97
CA TRP A 126 13.16 11.37 -11.99
C TRP A 126 11.85 11.90 -11.37
N PRO A 127 11.09 12.76 -12.07
CA PRO A 127 9.79 13.21 -11.60
C PRO A 127 8.84 12.05 -11.34
N LEU A 128 8.16 12.06 -10.19
CA LEU A 128 7.10 11.11 -9.91
C LEU A 128 5.86 11.41 -10.76
N ILE A 129 5.23 10.35 -11.26
CA ILE A 129 4.03 10.45 -12.08
C ILE A 129 2.77 10.37 -11.19
N ARG A 130 1.66 10.93 -11.66
CA ARG A 130 0.35 10.80 -11.03
C ARG A 130 -0.07 9.35 -10.95
N THR A 131 -0.54 8.95 -9.78
CA THR A 131 -0.92 7.57 -9.44
C THR A 131 -2.44 7.35 -9.46
N SER A 132 -3.20 8.23 -10.15
CA SER A 132 -4.66 8.05 -10.29
C SER A 132 -4.97 6.77 -11.08
N ALA A 133 -6.00 6.03 -10.64
CA ALA A 133 -6.57 4.97 -11.44
C ALA A 133 -7.04 5.53 -12.79
N GLN A 134 -6.92 4.74 -13.85
CA GLN A 134 -7.50 5.10 -15.13
C GLN A 134 -9.03 5.12 -15.00
N SER A 135 -9.67 6.21 -15.44
CA SER A 135 -11.11 6.38 -15.42
C SER A 135 -11.76 5.45 -16.46
N GLY A 136 -12.13 4.29 -16.01
CA GLY A 136 -12.85 3.28 -16.78
C GLY A 136 -13.56 2.37 -15.79
N GLY A 137 -14.48 2.92 -15.06
CA GLY A 137 -15.56 2.41 -14.24
C GLY A 137 -15.75 0.91 -14.03
N THR A 138 -14.70 0.14 -13.80
CA THR A 138 -14.86 -1.27 -13.45
C THR A 138 -13.89 -1.57 -12.31
N GLU A 139 -14.42 -2.17 -11.25
CA GLU A 139 -13.62 -2.74 -10.17
C GLU A 139 -12.47 -3.56 -10.77
N THR A 140 -11.25 -3.08 -10.61
CA THR A 140 -10.09 -3.84 -11.07
C THR A 140 -9.79 -4.90 -10.02
N ARG A 141 -10.44 -6.06 -10.15
CA ARG A 141 -10.10 -7.25 -9.38
C ARG A 141 -8.81 -7.83 -9.96
N VAL A 142 -7.70 -7.56 -9.32
CA VAL A 142 -6.45 -8.25 -9.65
C VAL A 142 -6.28 -9.41 -8.69
N LYS A 143 -6.44 -10.62 -9.20
CA LYS A 143 -6.12 -11.83 -8.46
C LYS A 143 -4.60 -11.98 -8.48
N ALA A 144 -3.93 -11.62 -7.41
CA ALA A 144 -2.54 -12.00 -7.24
C ALA A 144 -2.50 -13.51 -6.94
N THR A 145 -2.07 -14.31 -7.91
CA THR A 145 -1.66 -15.70 -7.68
C THR A 145 -0.16 -15.67 -7.44
N ILE A 146 0.27 -16.03 -6.24
CA ILE A 146 1.67 -16.26 -5.90
C ILE A 146 2.01 -17.69 -6.27
#